data_c0e0555652455bf5aab1d12363422c01
#
_entry.id   c0e0555652455bf5aab1d12363422c01
#
_cell.length_a   1.000
_cell.length_b   1.000
_cell.length_c   1.000
_cell.angle_alpha   90.00
_cell.angle_beta   90.00
_cell.angle_gamma   90.00
#
_symmetry.space_group_name_H-M   'P 1'
#
loop_
_entity.id
_entity.type
_entity.pdbx_description
1 polymer ?
#
loop_
_entity_poly.entity_id
_entity_poly.type
_entity_poly.pdbx_seq_one_letter_code
_entity_poly.pdbx_strand_id
1 'polypeptide(L)'
;MSFTGRIAVITGGASGIGAACSRMLAERGARVVVTDRDLARAEALAQEIGGTALALDVGHRAANDEAAAEIEARLGPVDILVTSAGVLQRPLRAELLSEADVEEVVRIDQIGTWNSAVAFGARMARRGQGSIVTIASIAGMRSMPLHAYSPAKAAVIEMTRCLAAEWGRSGVRVNAVSPGFTLTPALASAIAAGERDPGLLENAAAQGRMVTPEDIAEAVLFLASDAARSITGINLPVDAGWLVAGSWATYGGLPPARGNLP
;
A
#
# COMPACT_ATOMS: atom_id res chain seq x y z
N MET A 1 -0.48 18.41 -7.94
CA MET A 1 -0.53 17.24 -8.85
C MET A 1 -1.97 17.08 -9.30
N SER A 2 -2.24 16.99 -10.62
CA SER A 2 -3.57 16.72 -11.18
C SER A 2 -3.57 15.35 -11.86
N PHE A 3 -4.68 14.63 -11.73
CA PHE A 3 -4.90 13.33 -12.37
C PHE A 3 -6.13 13.35 -13.29
N THR A 4 -6.54 14.55 -13.71
CA THR A 4 -7.69 14.73 -14.60
C THR A 4 -7.54 13.88 -15.87
N GLY A 5 -8.58 13.10 -16.19
CA GLY A 5 -8.61 12.20 -17.34
C GLY A 5 -7.90 10.86 -17.14
N ARG A 6 -7.23 10.62 -15.99
CA ARG A 6 -6.59 9.34 -15.69
C ARG A 6 -7.55 8.38 -14.97
N ILE A 7 -7.43 7.10 -15.26
CA ILE A 7 -8.15 6.03 -14.58
C ILE A 7 -7.20 5.39 -13.57
N ALA A 8 -7.62 5.38 -12.30
CA ALA A 8 -6.88 4.79 -11.20
C ALA A 8 -7.66 3.63 -10.58
N VAL A 9 -7.02 2.47 -10.46
CA VAL A 9 -7.55 1.29 -9.78
C VAL A 9 -6.84 1.10 -8.46
N ILE A 10 -7.59 0.94 -7.37
CA ILE A 10 -7.05 0.73 -6.04
C ILE A 10 -7.57 -0.59 -5.49
N THR A 11 -6.69 -1.58 -5.28
CA THR A 11 -7.08 -2.83 -4.61
C THR A 11 -7.05 -2.66 -3.09
N GLY A 12 -8.03 -3.27 -2.38
CA GLY A 12 -8.24 -2.96 -0.97
C GLY A 12 -8.61 -1.49 -0.76
N GLY A 13 -9.24 -0.90 -1.78
CA GLY A 13 -9.50 0.52 -1.88
C GLY A 13 -10.58 1.05 -0.95
N ALA A 14 -11.32 0.18 -0.24
CA ALA A 14 -12.46 0.56 0.59
C ALA A 14 -12.10 0.87 2.05
N SER A 15 -10.86 0.69 2.48
CA SER A 15 -10.46 0.91 3.87
C SER A 15 -9.02 1.41 4.01
N GLY A 16 -8.70 2.01 5.17
CA GLY A 16 -7.35 2.39 5.57
C GLY A 16 -6.60 3.19 4.51
N ILE A 17 -5.39 2.75 4.18
CA ILE A 17 -4.50 3.39 3.20
C ILE A 17 -5.15 3.42 1.81
N GLY A 18 -5.79 2.30 1.39
CA GLY A 18 -6.47 2.24 0.10
C GLY A 18 -7.58 3.26 -0.03
N ALA A 19 -8.39 3.45 1.02
CA ALA A 19 -9.46 4.45 1.02
C ALA A 19 -8.91 5.89 0.96
N ALA A 20 -7.83 6.19 1.68
CA ALA A 20 -7.17 7.48 1.58
C ALA A 20 -6.64 7.74 0.16
N CYS A 21 -5.99 6.75 -0.47
CA CYS A 21 -5.57 6.84 -1.87
C CYS A 21 -6.76 7.08 -2.81
N SER A 22 -7.87 6.35 -2.60
CA SER A 22 -9.08 6.48 -3.43
C SER A 22 -9.66 7.90 -3.36
N ARG A 23 -9.84 8.45 -2.14
CA ARG A 23 -10.33 9.81 -1.94
C ARG A 23 -9.42 10.85 -2.57
N MET A 24 -8.15 10.82 -2.23
CA MET A 24 -7.20 11.84 -2.67
C MET A 24 -6.92 11.81 -4.18
N LEU A 25 -6.97 10.64 -4.82
CA LEU A 25 -6.90 10.55 -6.29
C LEU A 25 -8.16 11.14 -6.94
N ALA A 26 -9.35 10.86 -6.40
CA ALA A 26 -10.62 11.42 -6.88
C ALA A 26 -10.67 12.95 -6.71
N GLU A 27 -10.29 13.48 -5.55
CA GLU A 27 -10.18 14.92 -5.27
C GLU A 27 -9.25 15.65 -6.26
N ARG A 28 -8.24 14.92 -6.78
CA ARG A 28 -7.30 15.46 -7.78
C ARG A 28 -7.67 15.13 -9.22
N GLY A 29 -8.92 14.71 -9.46
CA GLY A 29 -9.55 14.57 -10.76
C GLY A 29 -9.37 13.22 -11.46
N ALA A 30 -8.85 12.18 -10.78
CA ALA A 30 -8.84 10.83 -11.33
C ALA A 30 -10.25 10.22 -11.35
N ARG A 31 -10.51 9.38 -12.36
CA ARG A 31 -11.64 8.45 -12.34
C ARG A 31 -11.19 7.21 -11.55
N VAL A 32 -11.71 7.06 -10.33
CA VAL A 32 -11.26 6.03 -9.40
C VAL A 32 -12.15 4.80 -9.48
N VAL A 33 -11.52 3.63 -9.55
CA VAL A 33 -12.16 2.33 -9.37
C VAL A 33 -11.70 1.77 -8.02
N VAL A 34 -12.63 1.71 -7.08
CA VAL A 34 -12.44 1.12 -5.76
C VAL A 34 -12.68 -0.38 -5.87
N THR A 35 -11.62 -1.19 -5.76
CA THR A 35 -11.79 -2.64 -5.73
C THR A 35 -11.52 -3.17 -4.32
N ASP A 36 -12.42 -4.02 -3.84
CA ASP A 36 -12.32 -4.65 -2.51
C ASP A 36 -13.06 -6.01 -2.52
N ARG A 37 -12.68 -6.91 -1.62
CA ARG A 37 -13.45 -8.14 -1.40
C ARG A 37 -14.82 -7.85 -0.77
N ASP A 38 -14.91 -6.77 0.02
CA ASP A 38 -16.16 -6.25 0.58
C ASP A 38 -16.76 -5.24 -0.39
N LEU A 39 -17.62 -5.74 -1.29
CA LEU A 39 -18.26 -4.90 -2.31
C LEU A 39 -19.10 -3.79 -1.68
N ALA A 40 -19.79 -4.04 -0.58
CA ALA A 40 -20.65 -3.03 0.04
C ALA A 40 -19.84 -1.82 0.54
N ARG A 41 -18.66 -2.06 1.13
CA ARG A 41 -17.74 -0.97 1.50
C ARG A 41 -17.17 -0.26 0.27
N ALA A 42 -16.84 -1.00 -0.78
CA ALA A 42 -16.36 -0.40 -2.02
C ALA A 42 -17.42 0.49 -2.68
N GLU A 43 -18.68 0.06 -2.70
CA GLU A 43 -19.82 0.84 -3.22
C GLU A 43 -20.05 2.11 -2.40
N ALA A 44 -20.03 2.02 -1.08
CA ALA A 44 -20.21 3.17 -0.20
C ALA A 44 -19.14 4.24 -0.46
N LEU A 45 -17.85 3.85 -0.55
CA LEU A 45 -16.78 4.79 -0.84
C LEU A 45 -16.85 5.30 -2.28
N ALA A 46 -17.13 4.44 -3.26
CA ALA A 46 -17.27 4.85 -4.65
C ALA A 46 -18.39 5.87 -4.82
N GLN A 47 -19.52 5.71 -4.12
CA GLN A 47 -20.60 6.71 -4.10
C GLN A 47 -20.14 8.04 -3.50
N GLU A 48 -19.39 8.01 -2.39
CA GLU A 48 -18.83 9.20 -1.73
C GLU A 48 -17.95 10.02 -2.67
N ILE A 49 -17.08 9.35 -3.44
CA ILE A 49 -16.07 10.02 -4.27
C ILE A 49 -16.46 10.15 -5.76
N GLY A 50 -17.67 9.75 -6.14
CA GLY A 50 -18.09 9.73 -7.55
C GLY A 50 -17.31 8.73 -8.41
N GLY A 51 -16.82 7.64 -7.81
CA GLY A 51 -16.05 6.58 -8.44
C GLY A 51 -16.89 5.38 -8.89
N THR A 52 -16.22 4.29 -9.21
CA THR A 52 -16.82 3.00 -9.54
C THR A 52 -16.36 1.94 -8.53
N ALA A 53 -17.25 1.04 -8.11
CA ALA A 53 -16.90 -0.09 -7.27
C ALA A 53 -16.83 -1.39 -8.06
N LEU A 54 -15.96 -2.31 -7.65
CA LEU A 54 -15.89 -3.67 -8.17
C LEU A 54 -15.44 -4.64 -7.07
N ALA A 55 -16.12 -5.77 -6.94
CA ALA A 55 -15.70 -6.85 -6.05
C ALA A 55 -14.43 -7.52 -6.59
N LEU A 56 -13.38 -7.64 -5.75
CA LEU A 56 -12.14 -8.29 -6.13
C LEU A 56 -11.45 -8.96 -4.94
N ASP A 57 -11.36 -10.30 -4.95
CA ASP A 57 -10.35 -11.00 -4.15
C ASP A 57 -9.06 -11.11 -4.96
N VAL A 58 -8.06 -10.36 -4.56
CA VAL A 58 -6.74 -10.30 -5.23
C VAL A 58 -6.00 -11.64 -5.20
N GLY A 59 -6.30 -12.52 -4.25
CA GLY A 59 -5.70 -13.84 -4.14
C GLY A 59 -6.00 -14.78 -5.32
N HIS A 60 -6.95 -14.42 -6.18
CA HIS A 60 -7.36 -15.21 -7.35
C HIS A 60 -6.90 -14.56 -8.65
N ARG A 61 -5.97 -15.21 -9.38
CA ARG A 61 -5.40 -14.65 -10.60
C ARG A 61 -6.47 -14.37 -11.67
N ALA A 62 -7.36 -15.32 -11.93
CA ALA A 62 -8.42 -15.17 -12.93
C ALA A 62 -9.32 -13.96 -12.63
N ALA A 63 -9.70 -13.75 -11.35
CA ALA A 63 -10.50 -12.60 -10.94
C ALA A 63 -9.78 -11.25 -11.23
N ASN A 64 -8.46 -11.19 -11.06
CA ASN A 64 -7.69 -9.99 -11.42
C ASN A 64 -7.65 -9.73 -12.93
N ASP A 65 -7.48 -10.79 -13.73
CA ASP A 65 -7.47 -10.68 -15.20
C ASP A 65 -8.85 -10.26 -15.75
N GLU A 66 -9.94 -10.81 -15.17
CA GLU A 66 -11.33 -10.46 -15.48
C GLU A 66 -11.63 -8.99 -15.07
N ALA A 67 -11.27 -8.59 -13.85
CA ALA A 67 -11.44 -7.23 -13.38
C ALA A 67 -10.71 -6.21 -14.27
N ALA A 68 -9.47 -6.50 -14.66
CA ALA A 68 -8.72 -5.64 -15.56
C ALA A 68 -9.39 -5.51 -16.93
N ALA A 69 -9.90 -6.62 -17.47
CA ALA A 69 -10.61 -6.61 -18.75
C ALA A 69 -11.93 -5.83 -18.67
N GLU A 70 -12.73 -6.06 -17.62
CA GLU A 70 -14.00 -5.37 -17.40
C GLU A 70 -13.81 -3.86 -17.25
N ILE A 71 -12.87 -3.46 -16.38
CA ILE A 71 -12.60 -2.04 -16.13
C ILE A 71 -12.18 -1.34 -17.44
N GLU A 72 -11.25 -1.92 -18.20
CA GLU A 72 -10.80 -1.30 -19.45
C GLU A 72 -11.90 -1.27 -20.53
N ALA A 73 -12.76 -2.28 -20.60
CA ALA A 73 -13.88 -2.29 -21.54
C ALA A 73 -14.94 -1.23 -21.22
N ARG A 74 -15.19 -0.96 -19.94
CA ARG A 74 -16.24 -0.01 -19.48
C ARG A 74 -15.77 1.43 -19.37
N LEU A 75 -14.53 1.62 -18.93
CA LEU A 75 -14.03 2.95 -18.52
C LEU A 75 -12.88 3.43 -19.40
N GLY A 76 -12.17 2.54 -20.06
CA GLY A 76 -10.96 2.82 -20.82
C GLY A 76 -9.69 2.35 -20.12
N PRO A 77 -8.52 2.63 -20.72
CA PRO A 77 -7.25 2.10 -20.25
C PRO A 77 -6.87 2.63 -18.86
N VAL A 78 -6.43 1.70 -17.98
CA VAL A 78 -6.00 2.02 -16.62
C VAL A 78 -4.62 2.66 -16.63
N ASP A 79 -4.49 3.86 -16.08
CA ASP A 79 -3.23 4.63 -16.02
C ASP A 79 -2.46 4.40 -14.73
N ILE A 80 -3.18 4.16 -13.63
CA ILE A 80 -2.61 4.04 -12.30
C ILE A 80 -3.18 2.80 -11.62
N LEU A 81 -2.29 1.98 -11.05
CA LEU A 81 -2.67 0.89 -10.15
C LEU A 81 -2.03 1.13 -8.78
N VAL A 82 -2.84 1.04 -7.73
CA VAL A 82 -2.36 0.99 -6.34
C VAL A 82 -2.73 -0.36 -5.74
N THR A 83 -1.75 -1.20 -5.40
CA THR A 83 -2.02 -2.48 -4.74
C THR A 83 -1.96 -2.33 -3.23
N SER A 84 -3.11 -2.03 -2.63
CA SER A 84 -3.23 -1.80 -1.17
C SER A 84 -3.99 -2.91 -0.43
N ALA A 85 -4.52 -3.90 -1.13
CA ALA A 85 -5.12 -5.07 -0.48
C ALA A 85 -4.08 -5.80 0.37
N GLY A 86 -4.44 -6.13 1.61
CA GLY A 86 -3.56 -6.84 2.52
C GLY A 86 -4.28 -7.27 3.79
N VAL A 87 -3.70 -8.24 4.47
CA VAL A 87 -4.15 -8.73 5.78
C VAL A 87 -3.01 -8.59 6.79
N LEU A 88 -3.36 -8.27 8.03
CA LEU A 88 -2.39 -8.12 9.11
C LEU A 88 -2.27 -9.44 9.88
N GLN A 89 -1.05 -9.91 10.03
CA GLN A 89 -0.73 -11.01 10.92
C GLN A 89 -0.75 -10.53 12.38
N ARG A 90 -1.35 -11.33 13.27
CA ARG A 90 -1.18 -11.15 14.72
C ARG A 90 0.28 -11.43 15.11
N PRO A 91 0.91 -10.63 16.00
CA PRO A 91 2.24 -10.92 16.50
C PRO A 91 2.17 -12.12 17.46
N LEU A 92 2.59 -13.26 16.97
CA LEU A 92 2.65 -14.53 17.71
C LEU A 92 4.07 -15.07 17.67
N ARG A 93 4.41 -15.97 18.63
CA ARG A 93 5.59 -16.80 18.52
C ARG A 93 5.49 -17.69 17.29
N ALA A 94 6.63 -18.00 16.67
CA ALA A 94 6.66 -18.75 15.40
C ALA A 94 5.92 -20.09 15.49
N GLU A 95 6.09 -20.80 16.60
CA GLU A 95 5.47 -22.11 16.87
C GLU A 95 3.95 -22.06 17.12
N LEU A 96 3.39 -20.86 17.31
CA LEU A 96 1.95 -20.66 17.53
C LEU A 96 1.23 -20.13 16.28
N LEU A 97 1.97 -19.84 15.22
CA LEU A 97 1.40 -19.39 13.98
C LEU A 97 0.89 -20.59 13.18
N SER A 98 -0.41 -20.63 12.88
CA SER A 98 -1.00 -21.73 12.13
C SER A 98 -0.59 -21.67 10.64
N GLU A 99 -0.59 -22.82 9.98
CA GLU A 99 -0.35 -22.91 8.54
C GLU A 99 -1.35 -22.04 7.76
N ALA A 100 -2.63 -22.07 8.14
CA ALA A 100 -3.69 -21.27 7.52
C ALA A 100 -3.42 -19.76 7.65
N ASP A 101 -2.90 -19.27 8.79
CA ASP A 101 -2.55 -17.85 8.94
C ASP A 101 -1.38 -17.48 8.02
N VAL A 102 -0.39 -18.35 7.86
CA VAL A 102 0.74 -18.16 6.94
C VAL A 102 0.25 -18.12 5.50
N GLU A 103 -0.56 -19.10 5.10
CA GLU A 103 -1.11 -19.21 3.74
C GLU A 103 -1.96 -17.99 3.37
N GLU A 104 -2.84 -17.53 4.26
CA GLU A 104 -3.70 -16.36 4.00
C GLU A 104 -2.88 -15.10 3.78
N VAL A 105 -1.86 -14.86 4.62
CA VAL A 105 -0.96 -13.71 4.47
C VAL A 105 -0.20 -13.79 3.14
N VAL A 106 0.38 -14.93 2.81
CA VAL A 106 1.11 -15.11 1.54
C VAL A 106 0.16 -14.95 0.35
N ARG A 107 -1.02 -15.57 0.42
CA ARG A 107 -2.04 -15.51 -0.64
C ARG A 107 -2.48 -14.08 -0.94
N ILE A 108 -2.71 -13.26 0.08
CA ILE A 108 -3.22 -11.90 -0.11
C ILE A 108 -2.09 -10.90 -0.31
N ASP A 109 -1.12 -10.84 0.61
CA ASP A 109 -0.13 -9.76 0.62
C ASP A 109 0.94 -9.93 -0.46
N GLN A 110 1.34 -11.17 -0.75
CA GLN A 110 2.36 -11.45 -1.75
C GLN A 110 1.74 -11.80 -3.11
N ILE A 111 0.97 -12.90 -3.17
CA ILE A 111 0.42 -13.41 -4.44
C ILE A 111 -0.66 -12.46 -4.97
N GLY A 112 -1.49 -11.89 -4.11
CA GLY A 112 -2.51 -10.92 -4.51
C GLY A 112 -1.90 -9.64 -5.11
N THR A 113 -0.82 -9.13 -4.52
CA THR A 113 -0.06 -8.00 -5.10
C THR A 113 0.49 -8.36 -6.47
N TRP A 114 1.10 -9.54 -6.62
CA TRP A 114 1.59 -10.06 -7.91
C TRP A 114 0.47 -10.16 -8.94
N ASN A 115 -0.65 -10.81 -8.60
CA ASN A 115 -1.78 -11.01 -9.50
C ASN A 115 -2.29 -9.68 -10.05
N SER A 116 -2.51 -8.70 -9.16
CA SER A 116 -2.98 -7.37 -9.55
C SER A 116 -1.93 -6.64 -10.41
N ALA A 117 -0.67 -6.63 -9.98
CA ALA A 117 0.40 -5.97 -10.74
C ALA A 117 0.52 -6.54 -12.16
N VAL A 118 0.46 -7.86 -12.33
CA VAL A 118 0.59 -8.47 -13.65
C VAL A 118 -0.66 -8.30 -14.51
N ALA A 119 -1.88 -8.42 -13.94
CA ALA A 119 -3.12 -8.27 -14.69
C ALA A 119 -3.23 -6.87 -15.33
N PHE A 120 -2.92 -5.83 -14.59
CA PHE A 120 -2.97 -4.44 -15.06
C PHE A 120 -1.66 -4.01 -15.75
N GLY A 121 -0.50 -4.36 -15.19
CA GLY A 121 0.80 -3.92 -15.68
C GLY A 121 1.13 -4.45 -17.07
N ALA A 122 0.79 -5.70 -17.39
CA ALA A 122 0.97 -6.23 -18.73
C ALA A 122 0.14 -5.48 -19.79
N ARG A 123 -1.04 -4.96 -19.42
CA ARG A 123 -1.88 -4.13 -20.29
C ARG A 123 -1.27 -2.73 -20.45
N MET A 124 -0.80 -2.13 -19.36
CA MET A 124 -0.06 -0.87 -19.37
C MET A 124 1.20 -0.97 -20.25
N ALA A 125 1.99 -2.04 -20.11
CA ALA A 125 3.21 -2.26 -20.89
C ALA A 125 2.93 -2.41 -22.39
N ARG A 126 1.86 -3.11 -22.79
CA ARG A 126 1.44 -3.19 -24.20
C ARG A 126 1.03 -1.82 -24.77
N ARG A 127 0.44 -0.96 -23.95
CA ARG A 127 0.02 0.39 -24.36
C ARG A 127 1.17 1.40 -24.37
N GLY A 128 2.26 1.10 -23.66
CA GLY A 128 3.43 1.99 -23.60
C GLY A 128 3.37 3.04 -22.48
N GLN A 129 2.46 2.90 -21.51
CA GLN A 129 2.33 3.88 -20.42
C GLN A 129 1.60 3.30 -19.22
N GLY A 130 2.04 3.68 -18.00
CA GLY A 130 1.38 3.35 -16.75
C GLY A 130 2.21 3.65 -15.51
N SER A 131 1.56 3.67 -14.36
CA SER A 131 2.23 3.78 -13.06
C SER A 131 1.60 2.81 -12.06
N ILE A 132 2.43 1.95 -11.48
CA ILE A 132 2.02 1.00 -10.43
C ILE A 132 2.71 1.43 -9.14
N VAL A 133 1.93 1.56 -8.07
CA VAL A 133 2.45 1.80 -6.73
C VAL A 133 1.99 0.66 -5.83
N THR A 134 2.95 -0.13 -5.34
CA THR A 134 2.68 -1.23 -4.43
C THR A 134 2.78 -0.77 -2.98
N ILE A 135 1.87 -1.23 -2.12
CA ILE A 135 1.96 -0.98 -0.68
C ILE A 135 2.70 -2.15 -0.03
N ALA A 136 3.98 -1.91 0.27
CA ALA A 136 4.83 -2.81 1.03
C ALA A 136 4.69 -2.55 2.55
N SER A 137 5.77 -2.53 3.30
CA SER A 137 5.81 -2.19 4.74
C SER A 137 7.24 -2.02 5.21
N ILE A 138 7.46 -1.23 6.27
CA ILE A 138 8.73 -1.25 7.03
C ILE A 138 9.04 -2.66 7.59
N ALA A 139 8.02 -3.50 7.79
CA ALA A 139 8.18 -4.90 8.19
C ALA A 139 8.91 -5.75 7.14
N GLY A 140 8.87 -5.37 5.85
CA GLY A 140 9.69 -5.99 4.80
C GLY A 140 11.15 -5.53 4.79
N MET A 141 11.50 -4.53 5.62
CA MET A 141 12.85 -3.95 5.68
C MET A 141 13.57 -4.23 7.01
N ARG A 142 12.84 -4.60 8.04
CA ARG A 142 13.35 -4.89 9.39
C ARG A 142 12.65 -6.10 9.98
N SER A 143 13.37 -6.84 10.82
CA SER A 143 12.79 -7.95 11.59
C SER A 143 11.73 -7.43 12.55
N MET A 144 10.57 -8.09 12.52
CA MET A 144 9.45 -7.89 13.44
C MET A 144 8.86 -9.25 13.81
N PRO A 145 8.09 -9.38 14.92
CA PRO A 145 7.40 -10.63 15.28
C PRO A 145 6.19 -10.91 14.38
N LEU A 146 6.39 -10.82 13.06
CA LEU A 146 5.41 -10.94 11.98
C LEU A 146 5.95 -11.92 10.93
N HIS A 147 6.06 -13.21 11.32
CA HIS A 147 6.86 -14.22 10.63
C HIS A 147 6.38 -14.57 9.20
N ALA A 148 5.11 -14.38 8.88
CA ALA A 148 4.57 -14.52 7.53
C ALA A 148 4.50 -13.15 6.81
N TYR A 149 4.05 -12.12 7.51
CA TYR A 149 3.83 -10.79 6.93
C TYR A 149 5.14 -10.11 6.51
N SER A 150 6.18 -10.14 7.34
CA SER A 150 7.46 -9.51 7.02
C SER A 150 8.10 -10.09 5.75
N PRO A 151 8.22 -11.42 5.58
CA PRO A 151 8.69 -12.01 4.33
C PRO A 151 7.80 -11.68 3.13
N ALA A 152 6.47 -11.70 3.28
CA ALA A 152 5.56 -11.33 2.20
C ALA A 152 5.78 -9.89 1.73
N LYS A 153 5.96 -8.94 2.66
CA LYS A 153 6.23 -7.52 2.33
C LYS A 153 7.65 -7.30 1.79
N ALA A 154 8.63 -8.09 2.20
CA ALA A 154 9.96 -8.11 1.57
C ALA A 154 9.88 -8.59 0.11
N ALA A 155 9.08 -9.63 -0.16
CA ALA A 155 8.82 -10.10 -1.51
C ALA A 155 8.14 -9.02 -2.38
N VAL A 156 7.20 -8.23 -1.84
CA VAL A 156 6.57 -7.10 -2.55
C VAL A 156 7.61 -6.05 -2.97
N ILE A 157 8.57 -5.73 -2.08
CA ILE A 157 9.66 -4.79 -2.41
C ILE A 157 10.48 -5.33 -3.58
N GLU A 158 10.84 -6.60 -3.57
CA GLU A 158 11.66 -7.18 -4.63
C GLU A 158 10.87 -7.37 -5.94
N MET A 159 9.62 -7.80 -5.88
CA MET A 159 8.72 -7.84 -7.04
C MET A 159 8.63 -6.47 -7.72
N THR A 160 8.56 -5.40 -6.94
CA THR A 160 8.54 -4.03 -7.47
C THR A 160 9.76 -3.73 -8.32
N ARG A 161 10.97 -4.11 -7.87
CA ARG A 161 12.23 -3.94 -8.62
C ARG A 161 12.26 -4.74 -9.92
N CYS A 162 11.85 -6.02 -9.83
CA CYS A 162 11.80 -6.90 -11.00
C CYS A 162 10.84 -6.36 -12.07
N LEU A 163 9.63 -5.99 -11.69
CA LEU A 163 8.63 -5.46 -12.62
C LEU A 163 9.01 -4.08 -13.19
N ALA A 164 9.66 -3.24 -12.38
CA ALA A 164 10.19 -1.95 -12.83
C ALA A 164 11.27 -2.13 -13.92
N ALA A 165 12.16 -3.10 -13.74
CA ALA A 165 13.20 -3.41 -14.72
C ALA A 165 12.62 -3.99 -16.01
N GLU A 166 11.65 -4.91 -15.89
CA GLU A 166 11.01 -5.57 -17.04
C GLU A 166 10.21 -4.58 -17.89
N TRP A 167 9.39 -3.73 -17.26
CA TRP A 167 8.43 -2.88 -17.98
C TRP A 167 8.91 -1.44 -18.20
N GLY A 168 10.07 -1.06 -17.67
CA GLY A 168 10.58 0.31 -17.78
C GLY A 168 10.72 0.78 -19.22
N ARG A 169 11.26 -0.06 -20.12
CA ARG A 169 11.34 0.27 -21.55
C ARG A 169 9.98 0.31 -22.26
N SER A 170 8.97 -0.29 -21.66
CA SER A 170 7.59 -0.22 -22.13
C SER A 170 6.83 0.95 -21.49
N GLY A 171 7.52 1.97 -20.94
CA GLY A 171 6.90 3.18 -20.42
C GLY A 171 6.11 3.00 -19.12
N VAL A 172 6.27 1.88 -18.40
CA VAL A 172 5.59 1.64 -17.13
C VAL A 172 6.56 1.83 -15.97
N ARG A 173 6.16 2.61 -14.98
CA ARG A 173 6.90 2.78 -13.73
C ARG A 173 6.26 1.91 -12.67
N VAL A 174 7.09 1.24 -11.86
CA VAL A 174 6.64 0.44 -10.72
C VAL A 174 7.46 0.84 -9.51
N ASN A 175 6.80 1.31 -8.45
CA ASN A 175 7.44 1.74 -7.21
C ASN A 175 6.68 1.18 -6.01
N ALA A 176 7.35 1.06 -4.87
CA ALA A 176 6.76 0.66 -3.61
C ALA A 176 6.75 1.83 -2.63
N VAL A 177 5.68 1.90 -1.82
CA VAL A 177 5.66 2.67 -0.58
C VAL A 177 5.68 1.69 0.57
N SER A 178 6.54 1.92 1.57
CA SER A 178 6.62 1.14 2.81
C SER A 178 6.11 1.96 3.99
N PRO A 179 4.83 1.80 4.37
CA PRO A 179 4.27 2.48 5.52
C PRO A 179 4.94 2.04 6.83
N GLY A 180 5.08 3.00 7.76
CA GLY A 180 5.31 2.75 9.18
C GLY A 180 4.03 2.37 9.92
N PHE A 181 4.03 2.54 11.24
CA PHE A 181 2.81 2.39 12.04
C PHE A 181 1.80 3.47 11.63
N THR A 182 0.83 3.04 10.84
CA THR A 182 -0.18 3.92 10.23
C THR A 182 -1.48 3.81 11.01
N LEU A 183 -2.04 4.93 11.45
CA LEU A 183 -3.27 5.01 12.22
C LEU A 183 -4.49 4.70 11.33
N THR A 184 -4.56 3.47 10.84
CA THR A 184 -5.71 2.93 10.12
C THR A 184 -6.82 2.53 11.09
N PRO A 185 -8.08 2.33 10.62
CA PRO A 185 -9.15 1.80 11.47
C PRO A 185 -8.77 0.50 12.19
N ALA A 186 -8.01 -0.38 11.55
CA ALA A 186 -7.55 -1.63 12.16
C ALA A 186 -6.58 -1.38 13.31
N LEU A 187 -5.59 -0.49 13.16
CA LEU A 187 -4.67 -0.15 14.24
C LEU A 187 -5.38 0.62 15.36
N ALA A 188 -6.28 1.56 15.01
CA ALA A 188 -7.08 2.29 15.99
C ALA A 188 -7.94 1.34 16.85
N SER A 189 -8.55 0.32 16.24
CA SER A 189 -9.29 -0.72 16.97
C SER A 189 -8.39 -1.54 17.90
N ALA A 190 -7.19 -1.93 17.46
CA ALA A 190 -6.23 -2.65 18.29
C ALA A 190 -5.73 -1.81 19.49
N ILE A 191 -5.55 -0.49 19.29
CA ILE A 191 -5.21 0.45 20.37
C ILE A 191 -6.37 0.57 21.35
N ALA A 192 -7.61 0.75 20.87
CA ALA A 192 -8.80 0.83 21.71
C ALA A 192 -9.05 -0.45 22.52
N ALA A 193 -8.69 -1.62 21.96
CA ALA A 193 -8.74 -2.91 22.64
C ALA A 193 -7.59 -3.15 23.65
N GLY A 194 -6.62 -2.22 23.75
CA GLY A 194 -5.43 -2.38 24.61
C GLY A 194 -4.39 -3.37 24.08
N GLU A 195 -4.51 -3.81 22.83
CA GLU A 195 -3.56 -4.75 22.20
C GLU A 195 -2.29 -4.03 21.72
N ARG A 196 -2.32 -2.73 21.62
CA ARG A 196 -1.22 -1.85 21.21
C ARG A 196 -1.14 -0.62 22.09
N ASP A 197 0.05 -0.26 22.51
CA ASP A 197 0.34 0.97 23.23
C ASP A 197 0.72 2.08 22.23
N PRO A 198 -0.10 3.13 22.06
CA PRO A 198 0.20 4.20 21.12
C PRO A 198 1.49 4.95 21.49
N GLY A 199 1.78 5.12 22.79
CA GLY A 199 2.99 5.79 23.24
C GLY A 199 4.29 5.05 22.83
N LEU A 200 4.26 3.72 22.86
CA LEU A 200 5.40 2.93 22.37
C LEU A 200 5.57 3.07 20.85
N LEU A 201 4.47 3.13 20.09
CA LEU A 201 4.53 3.29 18.64
C LEU A 201 5.04 4.67 18.24
N GLU A 202 4.56 5.71 18.90
CA GLU A 202 4.95 7.11 18.66
C GLU A 202 6.39 7.37 19.05
N ASN A 203 6.81 6.96 20.25
CA ASN A 203 8.17 7.17 20.77
C ASN A 203 9.24 6.37 19.98
N ALA A 204 8.85 5.34 19.26
CA ALA A 204 9.77 4.60 18.40
C ALA A 204 10.07 5.31 17.07
N ALA A 205 9.32 6.34 16.70
CA ALA A 205 9.51 7.12 15.49
C ALA A 205 10.29 8.43 15.76
N ALA A 206 11.19 8.82 14.86
CA ALA A 206 11.99 10.03 15.00
C ALA A 206 11.15 11.32 15.09
N GLN A 207 9.97 11.34 14.43
CA GLN A 207 9.04 12.47 14.52
C GLN A 207 8.10 12.41 15.74
N GLY A 208 8.20 11.39 16.59
CA GLY A 208 7.37 11.24 17.79
C GLY A 208 5.88 11.06 17.50
N ARG A 209 5.52 10.53 16.33
CA ARG A 209 4.14 10.28 15.94
C ARG A 209 3.99 9.04 15.06
N MET A 210 2.81 8.46 15.04
CA MET A 210 2.40 7.55 13.98
C MET A 210 2.14 8.32 12.69
N VAL A 211 2.18 7.64 11.55
CA VAL A 211 1.75 8.21 10.27
C VAL A 211 0.25 8.01 10.06
N THR A 212 -0.36 8.87 9.26
CA THR A 212 -1.78 8.75 8.89
C THR A 212 -1.91 8.04 7.52
N PRO A 213 -3.09 7.51 7.18
CA PRO A 213 -3.35 7.02 5.83
C PRO A 213 -3.09 8.07 4.75
N GLU A 214 -3.35 9.35 5.06
CA GLU A 214 -3.13 10.48 4.15
C GLU A 214 -1.64 10.76 3.92
N ASP A 215 -0.77 10.63 4.95
CA ASP A 215 0.68 10.70 4.79
C ASP A 215 1.18 9.68 3.74
N ILE A 216 0.61 8.46 3.79
CA ILE A 216 0.94 7.41 2.83
C ILE A 216 0.39 7.73 1.44
N ALA A 217 -0.86 8.19 1.38
CA ALA A 217 -1.51 8.52 0.11
C ALA A 217 -0.78 9.65 -0.63
N GLU A 218 -0.27 10.67 0.05
CA GLU A 218 0.54 11.72 -0.59
C GLU A 218 1.79 11.15 -1.29
N ALA A 219 2.49 10.21 -0.65
CA ALA A 219 3.64 9.54 -1.26
C ALA A 219 3.23 8.68 -2.48
N VAL A 220 2.09 7.98 -2.37
CA VAL A 220 1.51 7.21 -3.49
C VAL A 220 1.19 8.14 -4.66
N LEU A 221 0.51 9.25 -4.40
CA LEU A 221 0.15 10.22 -5.44
C LEU A 221 1.40 10.84 -6.09
N PHE A 222 2.42 11.15 -5.31
CA PHE A 222 3.70 11.62 -5.86
C PHE A 222 4.27 10.60 -6.83
N LEU A 223 4.41 9.34 -6.41
CA LEU A 223 4.97 8.28 -7.25
C LEU A 223 4.09 7.95 -8.47
N ALA A 224 2.78 8.09 -8.35
CA ALA A 224 1.85 7.89 -9.46
C ALA A 224 1.90 9.02 -10.50
N SER A 225 2.32 10.23 -10.12
CA SER A 225 2.29 11.44 -10.93
C SER A 225 3.47 11.56 -11.91
N ASP A 226 3.37 12.53 -12.82
CA ASP A 226 4.44 12.87 -13.75
C ASP A 226 5.65 13.55 -13.07
N ALA A 227 5.49 14.03 -11.84
CA ALA A 227 6.62 14.53 -11.04
C ALA A 227 7.64 13.41 -10.75
N ALA A 228 7.18 12.15 -10.74
CA ALA A 228 8.02 10.96 -10.55
C ALA A 228 8.39 10.25 -11.86
N ARG A 229 8.31 10.93 -13.02
CA ARG A 229 8.53 10.30 -14.35
C ARG A 229 9.88 9.59 -14.53
N SER A 230 10.89 9.97 -13.76
CA SER A 230 12.23 9.35 -13.78
C SER A 230 12.49 8.46 -12.57
N ILE A 231 11.43 8.10 -11.81
CA ILE A 231 11.52 7.26 -10.61
C ILE A 231 10.80 5.95 -10.90
N THR A 232 11.56 4.85 -10.87
CA THR A 232 11.02 3.49 -11.00
C THR A 232 11.93 2.51 -10.25
N GLY A 233 11.37 1.46 -9.67
CA GLY A 233 12.09 0.42 -8.93
C GLY A 233 12.49 0.80 -7.51
N ILE A 234 12.03 1.95 -6.97
CA ILE A 234 12.35 2.33 -5.59
C ILE A 234 11.33 1.75 -4.60
N ASN A 235 11.78 1.64 -3.36
CA ASN A 235 10.93 1.48 -2.19
C ASN A 235 11.07 2.73 -1.32
N LEU A 236 9.97 3.46 -1.12
CA LEU A 236 9.92 4.70 -0.37
C LEU A 236 9.31 4.46 1.02
N PRO A 237 10.11 4.44 2.10
CA PRO A 237 9.56 4.41 3.46
C PRO A 237 8.82 5.71 3.79
N VAL A 238 7.62 5.56 4.36
CA VAL A 238 6.83 6.67 4.93
C VAL A 238 6.45 6.24 6.35
N ASP A 239 7.33 6.51 7.30
CA ASP A 239 7.34 5.87 8.61
C ASP A 239 7.63 6.83 9.78
N ALA A 240 7.56 8.13 9.55
CA ALA A 240 7.94 9.17 10.53
C ALA A 240 9.36 8.96 11.12
N GLY A 241 10.24 8.28 10.36
CA GLY A 241 11.63 8.02 10.76
C GLY A 241 11.79 6.81 11.69
N TRP A 242 10.83 5.90 11.73
CA TRP A 242 10.90 4.70 12.58
C TRP A 242 12.11 3.81 12.24
N LEU A 243 12.40 3.60 10.95
CA LEU A 243 13.53 2.76 10.51
C LEU A 243 14.89 3.29 10.96
N VAL A 244 15.05 4.60 11.06
CA VAL A 244 16.32 5.22 11.44
C VAL A 244 16.45 5.43 12.94
N ALA A 245 15.34 5.46 13.67
CA ALA A 245 15.30 5.72 15.11
C ALA A 245 15.74 4.52 15.97
N GLY A 246 15.52 3.29 15.49
CA GLY A 246 15.67 2.08 16.32
C GLY A 246 17.07 1.84 16.88
N SER A 247 18.15 2.26 16.19
CA SER A 247 19.52 2.14 16.68
C SER A 247 19.85 3.09 17.82
N TRP A 248 19.11 4.17 18.00
CA TRP A 248 19.34 5.18 19.03
C TRP A 248 19.06 4.68 20.45
N ALA A 249 18.22 3.65 20.58
CA ALA A 249 17.89 3.07 21.90
C ALA A 249 19.13 2.61 22.67
N THR A 250 20.16 2.11 21.97
CA THR A 250 21.43 1.66 22.59
C THR A 250 22.33 2.83 23.05
N TYR A 251 22.02 4.05 22.66
CA TYR A 251 22.75 5.27 23.02
C TYR A 251 21.92 6.23 23.87
N GLY A 252 20.93 5.74 24.59
CA GLY A 252 20.08 6.53 25.48
C GLY A 252 18.79 7.03 24.84
N GLY A 253 18.50 6.64 23.60
CA GLY A 253 17.27 6.98 22.88
C GLY A 253 17.36 8.28 22.08
N LEU A 254 16.24 8.66 21.49
CA LEU A 254 16.12 9.90 20.73
C LEU A 254 16.15 11.11 21.67
N PRO A 255 16.84 12.20 21.32
CA PRO A 255 16.84 13.41 22.13
C PRO A 255 15.47 14.08 22.13
N PRO A 256 15.10 14.82 23.19
CA PRO A 256 13.86 15.59 23.20
C PRO A 256 13.87 16.70 22.12
N ALA A 257 12.67 17.16 21.73
CA ALA A 257 12.54 18.25 20.78
C ALA A 257 13.24 19.51 21.29
N ARG A 258 14.06 20.14 20.46
CA ARG A 258 14.87 21.32 20.85
C ARG A 258 14.04 22.52 21.31
N GLY A 259 12.79 22.66 20.86
CA GLY A 259 11.87 23.70 21.30
C GLY A 259 11.47 23.62 22.78
N ASN A 260 11.76 22.49 23.45
CA ASN A 260 11.50 22.26 24.87
C ASN A 260 12.78 22.24 25.72
N LEU A 261 13.91 22.64 25.15
CA LEU A 261 15.15 22.80 25.90
C LEU A 261 15.17 24.21 26.55
N PRO A 262 15.59 24.32 27.83
CA PRO A 262 15.68 25.60 28.51
C PRO A 262 16.71 26.52 27.89
#